data_487b56aa0a42368ae9d5b13ccd51f4d0
#
_entry.id   487b56aa0a42368ae9d5b13ccd51f4d0
#
_cell.length_a   1.000
_cell.length_b   1.000
_cell.length_c   1.000
_cell.angle_alpha   90.00
_cell.angle_beta   90.00
_cell.angle_gamma   90.00
#
_symmetry.space_group_name_H-M   'P 1'
#
loop_
_entity.id
_entity.type
_entity.pdbx_description
1 polymer ?
#
loop_
_entity_poly.entity_id
_entity_poly.type
_entity_poly.pdbx_seq_one_letter_code
_entity_poly.pdbx_strand_id
1 'polypeptide(L)'
;MTERKVSVERNTLETQVKATINLDGTGEGRFAIGVPFLEHMLDQVARHGLIDLDVQCTGDLHIDDHHTVEDVGITIGQAFAKAVGDKRGLRRYGHAYVPMDEALSRVALDFSGRPGLQMHVPFTRAVVGGFDVDLFQEFFQGFVNHAQVTLHIDNLRGTNTHHQIETVFKAFGRALRMAVEVDPRMEGRMPSTKGSL
;
A
#
# COMPACT_ATOMS: atom_id res chain seq x y z
N MET A 1 -16.70 -3.58 -18.11
CA MET A 1 -15.39 -4.07 -17.58
C MET A 1 -15.73 -4.99 -16.42
N THR A 2 -15.07 -6.13 -16.30
CA THR A 2 -15.18 -6.98 -15.09
C THR A 2 -14.60 -6.21 -13.92
N GLU A 3 -15.34 -6.17 -12.79
CA GLU A 3 -14.91 -5.54 -11.54
C GLU A 3 -13.58 -6.16 -11.08
N ARG A 4 -12.56 -5.32 -10.80
CA ARG A 4 -11.24 -5.76 -10.33
C ARG A 4 -11.26 -5.93 -8.83
N LYS A 5 -12.15 -6.81 -8.37
CA LYS A 5 -12.34 -7.16 -6.96
C LYS A 5 -11.73 -8.53 -6.67
N VAL A 6 -10.91 -8.61 -5.64
CA VAL A 6 -10.15 -9.80 -5.29
C VAL A 6 -10.12 -9.98 -3.79
N SER A 7 -10.22 -11.23 -3.33
CA SER A 7 -9.95 -11.61 -1.94
C SER A 7 -8.78 -12.59 -1.88
N VAL A 8 -7.90 -12.38 -0.91
CA VAL A 8 -6.75 -13.23 -0.60
C VAL A 8 -6.78 -13.57 0.89
N GLU A 9 -6.49 -14.80 1.21
CA GLU A 9 -6.30 -15.27 2.58
C GLU A 9 -4.88 -15.85 2.71
N ARG A 10 -4.20 -15.46 3.78
CA ARG A 10 -2.87 -15.96 4.14
C ARG A 10 -2.89 -16.36 5.62
N ASN A 11 -2.63 -17.64 5.86
CA ASN A 11 -2.65 -18.22 7.19
C ASN A 11 -1.28 -18.83 7.49
N THR A 12 -0.69 -18.42 8.61
CA THR A 12 0.54 -18.96 9.18
C THR A 12 0.27 -19.47 10.58
N LEU A 13 1.30 -19.88 11.30
CA LEU A 13 1.18 -20.19 12.73
C LEU A 13 1.12 -18.93 13.61
N GLU A 14 1.52 -17.79 13.07
CA GLU A 14 1.62 -16.49 13.77
C GLU A 14 0.42 -15.60 13.48
N THR A 15 -0.08 -15.62 12.24
CA THR A 15 -1.14 -14.72 11.79
C THR A 15 -2.15 -15.42 10.88
N GLN A 16 -3.38 -14.90 10.88
CA GLN A 16 -4.43 -15.26 9.93
C GLN A 16 -4.95 -13.97 9.31
N VAL A 17 -4.63 -13.72 8.05
CA VAL A 17 -4.96 -12.47 7.37
C VAL A 17 -5.89 -12.73 6.20
N LYS A 18 -6.94 -11.93 6.09
CA LYS A 18 -7.82 -11.85 4.93
C LYS A 18 -7.86 -10.42 4.43
N ALA A 19 -7.51 -10.22 3.16
CA ALA A 19 -7.63 -8.93 2.49
C ALA A 19 -8.53 -9.03 1.27
N THR A 20 -9.54 -8.16 1.20
CA THR A 20 -10.39 -7.99 0.02
C THR A 20 -10.19 -6.58 -0.51
N ILE A 21 -9.85 -6.46 -1.78
CA ILE A 21 -9.69 -5.17 -2.45
C ILE A 21 -10.60 -5.04 -3.66
N ASN A 22 -11.02 -3.81 -3.96
CA ASN A 22 -11.66 -3.45 -5.21
C ASN A 22 -10.94 -2.21 -5.77
N LEU A 23 -10.20 -2.38 -6.88
CA LEU A 23 -9.46 -1.29 -7.52
C LEU A 23 -10.36 -0.25 -8.17
N ASP A 24 -11.62 -0.60 -8.44
CA ASP A 24 -12.64 0.26 -9.05
C ASP A 24 -13.66 0.74 -8.00
N GLY A 25 -13.25 0.80 -6.74
CA GLY A 25 -14.07 1.15 -5.59
C GLY A 25 -14.32 2.65 -5.42
N THR A 26 -14.88 2.99 -4.26
CA THR A 26 -15.21 4.36 -3.87
C THR A 26 -14.37 4.88 -2.71
N GLY A 27 -13.44 4.06 -2.20
CA GLY A 27 -12.55 4.38 -1.08
C GLY A 27 -13.13 3.99 0.28
N GLU A 28 -13.94 2.93 0.32
CA GLU A 28 -14.43 2.36 1.59
C GLU A 28 -13.35 1.52 2.27
N GLY A 29 -13.01 1.85 3.52
CA GLY A 29 -12.13 1.09 4.38
C GLY A 29 -12.89 0.32 5.44
N ARG A 30 -12.52 -0.95 5.67
CA ARG A 30 -13.01 -1.78 6.80
C ARG A 30 -11.84 -2.55 7.37
N PHE A 31 -11.53 -2.32 8.63
CA PHE A 31 -10.34 -2.87 9.26
C PHE A 31 -10.68 -3.52 10.60
N ALA A 32 -10.15 -4.71 10.81
CA ALA A 32 -10.18 -5.44 12.07
C ALA A 32 -8.82 -6.17 12.21
N ILE A 33 -7.76 -5.41 12.44
CA ILE A 33 -6.37 -5.89 12.45
C ILE A 33 -5.85 -6.01 13.88
N GLY A 34 -6.39 -5.16 14.79
CA GLY A 34 -5.94 -5.09 16.18
C GLY A 34 -4.73 -4.16 16.39
N VAL A 35 -4.29 -3.46 15.34
CA VAL A 35 -3.23 -2.44 15.38
C VAL A 35 -3.83 -1.09 14.92
N PRO A 36 -4.39 -0.29 15.85
CA PRO A 36 -5.23 0.85 15.49
C PRO A 36 -4.56 1.90 14.62
N PHE A 37 -3.26 2.11 14.81
CA PHE A 37 -2.53 3.10 14.02
C PHE A 37 -2.33 2.63 12.57
N LEU A 38 -2.07 1.33 12.35
CA LEU A 38 -2.02 0.77 11.00
C LEU A 38 -3.39 0.85 10.32
N GLU A 39 -4.48 0.53 11.04
CA GLU A 39 -5.84 0.63 10.50
C GLU A 39 -6.14 2.07 10.04
N HIS A 40 -5.76 3.08 10.84
CA HIS A 40 -5.89 4.48 10.46
C HIS A 40 -5.08 4.82 9.20
N MET A 41 -3.86 4.30 9.07
CA MET A 41 -3.03 4.51 7.88
C MET A 41 -3.61 3.83 6.63
N LEU A 42 -4.14 2.62 6.76
CA LEU A 42 -4.79 1.91 5.66
C LEU A 42 -6.10 2.59 5.21
N ASP A 43 -6.83 3.23 6.12
CA ASP A 43 -8.00 4.05 5.75
C ASP A 43 -7.59 5.26 4.89
N GLN A 44 -6.39 5.85 5.12
CA GLN A 44 -5.85 6.88 4.23
C GLN A 44 -5.58 6.32 2.82
N VAL A 45 -5.07 5.08 2.73
CA VAL A 45 -4.85 4.43 1.42
C VAL A 45 -6.17 4.21 0.69
N ALA A 46 -7.15 3.63 1.36
CA ALA A 46 -8.48 3.39 0.79
C ALA A 46 -9.12 4.70 0.31
N ARG A 47 -9.22 5.68 1.19
CA ARG A 47 -9.89 6.97 0.96
C ARG A 47 -9.25 7.76 -0.18
N HIS A 48 -7.93 7.93 -0.15
CA HIS A 48 -7.21 8.75 -1.14
C HIS A 48 -6.91 7.97 -2.44
N GLY A 49 -6.89 6.64 -2.35
CA GLY A 49 -6.76 5.74 -3.51
C GLY A 49 -8.07 5.53 -4.27
N LEU A 50 -9.24 5.82 -3.67
CA LEU A 50 -10.56 5.38 -4.15
C LEU A 50 -10.59 3.87 -4.41
N ILE A 51 -9.90 3.12 -3.56
CA ILE A 51 -9.82 1.67 -3.57
C ILE A 51 -10.59 1.17 -2.35
N ASP A 52 -11.56 0.28 -2.53
CA ASP A 52 -12.18 -0.33 -1.36
C ASP A 52 -11.23 -1.37 -0.78
N LEU A 53 -11.06 -1.35 0.53
CA LEU A 53 -10.09 -2.17 1.24
C LEU A 53 -10.73 -2.72 2.53
N ASP A 54 -10.92 -4.04 2.57
CA ASP A 54 -11.40 -4.76 3.76
C ASP A 54 -10.29 -5.71 4.22
N VAL A 55 -9.75 -5.47 5.43
CA VAL A 55 -8.64 -6.26 5.98
C VAL A 55 -8.99 -6.72 7.39
N GLN A 56 -8.94 -8.03 7.57
CA GLN A 56 -9.11 -8.70 8.84
C GLN A 56 -7.85 -9.48 9.17
N CYS A 57 -7.40 -9.39 10.42
CA CYS A 57 -6.23 -10.12 10.90
C CYS A 57 -6.45 -10.59 12.33
N THR A 58 -6.04 -11.83 12.59
CA THR A 58 -5.81 -12.32 13.95
C THR A 58 -4.34 -12.70 14.02
N GLY A 59 -3.57 -11.96 14.81
CA GLY A 59 -2.12 -12.15 14.97
C GLY A 59 -1.72 -12.36 16.41
N ASP A 60 -0.46 -12.69 16.61
CA ASP A 60 0.19 -12.94 17.90
C ASP A 60 0.62 -11.65 18.62
N LEU A 61 -0.27 -10.64 18.66
CA LEU A 61 -0.04 -9.30 19.24
C LEU A 61 0.44 -9.33 20.70
N HIS A 62 0.35 -10.47 21.38
CA HIS A 62 0.91 -10.64 22.71
C HIS A 62 2.47 -10.68 22.70
N ILE A 63 3.08 -10.90 21.55
CA ILE A 63 4.53 -10.80 21.32
C ILE A 63 4.85 -9.33 21.01
N ASP A 64 4.43 -8.86 19.84
CA ASP A 64 4.46 -7.47 19.37
C ASP A 64 3.62 -7.34 18.09
N ASP A 65 3.68 -6.17 17.43
CA ASP A 65 2.91 -5.91 16.21
C ASP A 65 3.63 -6.39 14.93
N HIS A 66 4.87 -6.88 14.99
CA HIS A 66 5.76 -7.11 13.83
C HIS A 66 5.13 -8.07 12.81
N HIS A 67 4.83 -9.30 13.25
CA HIS A 67 4.28 -10.34 12.35
C HIS A 67 2.94 -9.90 11.73
N THR A 68 2.10 -9.23 12.50
CA THR A 68 0.82 -8.72 12.03
C THR A 68 1.00 -7.66 10.94
N VAL A 69 1.88 -6.70 11.16
CA VAL A 69 2.11 -5.58 10.22
C VAL A 69 2.74 -6.08 8.91
N GLU A 70 3.76 -6.95 9.00
CA GLU A 70 4.41 -7.55 7.83
C GLU A 70 3.41 -8.38 7.02
N ASP A 71 2.67 -9.29 7.67
CA ASP A 71 1.75 -10.22 7.01
C ASP A 71 0.54 -9.51 6.39
N VAL A 72 0.08 -8.42 6.97
CA VAL A 72 -0.92 -7.52 6.37
C VAL A 72 -0.34 -6.90 5.09
N GLY A 73 0.88 -6.38 5.12
CA GLY A 73 1.58 -5.85 3.94
C GLY A 73 1.71 -6.89 2.82
N ILE A 74 2.14 -8.11 3.16
CA ILE A 74 2.24 -9.25 2.25
C ILE A 74 0.88 -9.56 1.59
N THR A 75 -0.17 -9.70 2.40
CA THR A 75 -1.49 -10.13 1.93
C THR A 75 -2.15 -9.06 1.04
N ILE A 76 -2.02 -7.79 1.40
CA ILE A 76 -2.46 -6.67 0.56
C ILE A 76 -1.66 -6.66 -0.75
N GLY A 77 -0.34 -6.87 -0.71
CA GLY A 77 0.50 -6.96 -1.91
C GLY A 77 0.05 -8.07 -2.86
N GLN A 78 -0.24 -9.27 -2.33
CA GLN A 78 -0.79 -10.39 -3.10
C GLN A 78 -2.14 -10.05 -3.73
N ALA A 79 -3.02 -9.35 -2.99
CA ALA A 79 -4.31 -8.94 -3.51
C ALA A 79 -4.15 -7.94 -4.66
N PHE A 80 -3.23 -6.97 -4.56
CA PHE A 80 -2.91 -6.04 -5.65
C PHE A 80 -2.36 -6.77 -6.87
N ALA A 81 -1.37 -7.65 -6.72
CA ALA A 81 -0.81 -8.44 -7.82
C ALA A 81 -1.91 -9.20 -8.59
N LYS A 82 -2.83 -9.81 -7.85
CA LYS A 82 -3.95 -10.56 -8.43
C LYS A 82 -4.97 -9.66 -9.12
N ALA A 83 -5.27 -8.49 -8.54
CA ALA A 83 -6.28 -7.57 -9.07
C ALA A 83 -5.81 -6.80 -10.31
N VAL A 84 -4.52 -6.47 -10.42
CA VAL A 84 -3.96 -5.82 -11.62
C VAL A 84 -3.79 -6.80 -12.79
N GLY A 85 -3.79 -8.09 -12.54
CA GLY A 85 -3.70 -9.14 -13.56
C GLY A 85 -2.45 -9.02 -14.43
N ASP A 86 -2.62 -9.10 -15.74
CA ASP A 86 -1.53 -9.03 -16.71
C ASP A 86 -1.03 -7.59 -17.00
N LYS A 87 -1.61 -6.59 -16.33
CA LYS A 87 -1.28 -5.16 -16.39
C LYS A 87 -1.52 -4.49 -17.75
N ARG A 88 -2.20 -5.16 -18.70
CA ARG A 88 -2.55 -4.59 -19.99
C ARG A 88 -3.49 -3.40 -19.82
N GLY A 89 -3.22 -2.33 -20.54
CA GLY A 89 -4.04 -1.12 -20.52
C GLY A 89 -3.92 -0.27 -19.27
N LEU A 90 -3.10 -0.66 -18.27
CA LEU A 90 -2.88 0.17 -17.09
C LEU A 90 -1.92 1.33 -17.37
N ARG A 91 -2.04 2.41 -16.60
CA ARG A 91 -1.04 3.49 -16.59
C ARG A 91 0.32 3.00 -16.09
N ARG A 92 0.35 1.97 -15.23
CA ARG A 92 1.53 1.32 -14.69
C ARG A 92 2.31 2.16 -13.69
N TYR A 93 2.56 3.45 -13.98
CA TYR A 93 3.30 4.37 -13.12
C TYR A 93 2.33 5.24 -12.34
N GLY A 94 2.61 5.45 -11.07
CA GLY A 94 1.89 6.39 -10.25
C GLY A 94 2.79 7.18 -9.33
N HIS A 95 2.44 8.43 -9.08
CA HIS A 95 3.17 9.28 -8.15
C HIS A 95 2.25 10.31 -7.51
N ALA A 96 2.63 10.77 -6.34
CA ALA A 96 1.96 11.88 -5.68
C ALA A 96 2.90 12.62 -4.73
N TYR A 97 2.66 13.93 -4.61
CA TYR A 97 3.15 14.77 -3.53
C TYR A 97 1.95 15.11 -2.65
N VAL A 98 2.03 14.85 -1.36
CA VAL A 98 0.94 15.15 -0.43
C VAL A 98 1.48 15.94 0.76
N PRO A 99 1.00 17.18 0.96
CA PRO A 99 1.27 17.96 2.15
C PRO A 99 0.23 17.68 3.23
N MET A 100 0.63 17.81 4.48
CA MET A 100 -0.23 17.94 5.64
C MET A 100 0.49 18.80 6.68
N ASP A 101 -0.05 20.00 6.92
CA ASP A 101 0.57 21.01 7.77
C ASP A 101 2.04 21.24 7.38
N GLU A 102 2.99 20.94 8.27
CA GLU A 102 4.43 21.10 8.06
C GLU A 102 5.08 19.93 7.30
N ALA A 103 4.36 18.78 7.16
CA ALA A 103 4.88 17.60 6.52
C ALA A 103 4.56 17.59 5.01
N LEU A 104 5.50 17.08 4.24
CA LEU A 104 5.37 16.86 2.81
C LEU A 104 6.06 15.56 2.43
N SER A 105 5.31 14.61 1.86
CA SER A 105 5.86 13.37 1.35
C SER A 105 5.66 13.22 -0.16
N ARG A 106 6.56 12.49 -0.78
CA ARG A 106 6.52 12.06 -2.18
C ARG A 106 6.53 10.54 -2.23
N VAL A 107 5.64 9.98 -3.04
CA VAL A 107 5.64 8.55 -3.38
C VAL A 107 5.62 8.40 -4.89
N ALA A 108 6.44 7.49 -5.42
CA ALA A 108 6.42 7.07 -6.81
C ALA A 108 6.53 5.55 -6.90
N LEU A 109 5.71 4.95 -7.76
CA LEU A 109 5.71 3.50 -7.94
C LEU A 109 5.56 3.08 -9.40
N ASP A 110 6.07 1.86 -9.68
CA ASP A 110 5.99 1.19 -10.98
C ASP A 110 5.55 -0.26 -10.76
N PHE A 111 4.43 -0.68 -11.36
CA PHE A 111 4.03 -2.09 -11.44
C PHE A 111 4.93 -2.86 -12.42
N SER A 112 6.22 -2.83 -12.15
CA SER A 112 7.31 -3.30 -13.01
C SER A 112 7.45 -4.82 -13.12
N GLY A 113 6.82 -5.59 -12.23
CA GLY A 113 7.11 -7.01 -12.05
C GLY A 113 8.45 -7.29 -11.34
N ARG A 114 9.12 -6.25 -10.85
CA ARG A 114 10.41 -6.31 -10.14
C ARG A 114 10.30 -5.62 -8.80
N PRO A 115 10.28 -6.35 -7.68
CA PRO A 115 10.20 -5.76 -6.35
C PRO A 115 11.44 -4.92 -6.04
N GLY A 116 11.22 -3.76 -5.45
CA GLY A 116 12.28 -2.88 -4.97
C GLY A 116 11.69 -1.76 -4.11
N LEU A 117 12.18 -1.62 -2.87
CA LEU A 117 11.79 -0.55 -1.96
C LEU A 117 12.96 0.40 -1.74
N GLN A 118 12.70 1.69 -1.94
CA GLN A 118 13.56 2.78 -1.50
C GLN A 118 12.74 3.67 -0.58
N MET A 119 13.04 3.65 0.72
CA MET A 119 12.31 4.42 1.71
C MET A 119 13.26 5.34 2.47
N HIS A 120 12.98 6.63 2.43
CA HIS A 120 13.70 7.66 3.17
C HIS A 120 12.71 8.54 3.91
N VAL A 121 12.43 8.17 5.16
CA VAL A 121 11.57 8.92 6.08
C VAL A 121 12.32 9.11 7.38
N PRO A 122 12.90 10.31 7.63
CA PRO A 122 13.68 10.58 8.85
C PRO A 122 12.72 10.83 10.02
N PHE A 123 12.20 9.75 10.61
CA PHE A 123 11.31 9.84 11.76
C PHE A 123 11.99 10.54 12.94
N THR A 124 11.24 11.42 13.60
CA THR A 124 11.72 12.17 14.77
C THR A 124 11.45 11.45 16.09
N ARG A 125 10.63 10.39 16.05
CA ARG A 125 10.27 9.54 17.20
C ARG A 125 10.23 8.09 16.76
N ALA A 126 10.61 7.17 17.65
CA ALA A 126 10.54 5.74 17.41
C ALA A 126 9.12 5.17 17.57
N VAL A 127 8.24 5.86 18.30
CA VAL A 127 6.89 5.35 18.61
C VAL A 127 5.85 6.46 18.44
N VAL A 128 4.71 6.13 17.83
CA VAL A 128 3.54 7.01 17.69
C VAL A 128 2.27 6.22 18.09
N GLY A 129 1.57 6.69 19.13
CA GLY A 129 0.33 6.04 19.58
C GLY A 129 0.49 4.57 19.99
N GLY A 130 1.67 4.19 20.51
CA GLY A 130 2.00 2.80 20.84
C GLY A 130 2.54 1.97 19.68
N PHE A 131 2.57 2.52 18.46
CA PHE A 131 3.06 1.85 17.26
C PHE A 131 4.55 2.17 17.02
N ASP A 132 5.37 1.14 16.83
CA ASP A 132 6.78 1.27 16.44
C ASP A 132 6.89 1.67 14.98
N VAL A 133 7.54 2.81 14.71
CA VAL A 133 7.61 3.35 13.34
C VAL A 133 8.49 2.52 12.40
N ASP A 134 9.41 1.71 12.92
CA ASP A 134 10.24 0.83 12.10
C ASP A 134 9.40 -0.22 11.35
N LEU A 135 8.21 -0.56 11.89
CA LEU A 135 7.30 -1.51 11.28
C LEU A 135 6.70 -1.02 9.94
N PHE A 136 6.78 0.27 9.63
CA PHE A 136 6.40 0.74 8.30
C PHE A 136 7.33 0.24 7.20
N GLN A 137 8.61 0.05 7.52
CA GLN A 137 9.56 -0.58 6.60
C GLN A 137 9.11 -2.01 6.27
N GLU A 138 8.70 -2.78 7.28
CA GLU A 138 8.23 -4.16 7.12
C GLU A 138 6.93 -4.24 6.32
N PHE A 139 5.98 -3.35 6.62
CA PHE A 139 4.74 -3.24 5.85
C PHE A 139 5.01 -3.00 4.36
N PHE A 140 5.81 -1.98 4.04
CA PHE A 140 6.09 -1.63 2.65
C PHE A 140 6.96 -2.68 1.95
N GLN A 141 7.90 -3.31 2.65
CA GLN A 141 8.71 -4.39 2.09
C GLN A 141 7.84 -5.62 1.77
N GLY A 142 6.96 -6.01 2.70
CA GLY A 142 5.98 -7.07 2.48
C GLY A 142 5.09 -6.78 1.27
N PHE A 143 4.54 -5.57 1.19
CA PHE A 143 3.73 -5.13 0.06
C PHE A 143 4.50 -5.19 -1.27
N VAL A 144 5.67 -4.57 -1.34
CA VAL A 144 6.50 -4.47 -2.56
C VAL A 144 6.87 -5.85 -3.10
N ASN A 145 7.30 -6.75 -2.23
CA ASN A 145 7.72 -8.09 -2.60
C ASN A 145 6.57 -8.90 -3.24
N HIS A 146 5.34 -8.70 -2.79
CA HIS A 146 4.19 -9.49 -3.19
C HIS A 146 3.30 -8.81 -4.24
N ALA A 147 3.28 -7.48 -4.29
CA ALA A 147 2.66 -6.73 -5.38
C ALA A 147 3.56 -6.67 -6.64
N GLN A 148 4.84 -7.08 -6.51
CA GLN A 148 5.83 -7.06 -7.59
C GLN A 148 6.02 -5.66 -8.17
N VAL A 149 6.20 -4.67 -7.29
CA VAL A 149 6.34 -3.25 -7.65
C VAL A 149 7.70 -2.70 -7.25
N THR A 150 8.15 -1.68 -7.96
CA THR A 150 9.22 -0.80 -7.50
C THR A 150 8.58 0.41 -6.82
N LEU A 151 8.95 0.70 -5.58
CA LEU A 151 8.35 1.74 -4.75
C LEU A 151 9.42 2.66 -4.16
N HIS A 152 9.26 3.96 -4.36
CA HIS A 152 10.08 5.00 -3.75
C HIS A 152 9.21 5.86 -2.84
N ILE A 153 9.64 6.05 -1.60
CA ILE A 153 8.99 6.85 -0.56
C ILE A 153 10.00 7.83 0.02
N ASP A 154 9.69 9.12 -0.06
CA ASP A 154 10.49 10.16 0.56
C ASP A 154 9.60 11.08 1.40
N ASN A 155 9.95 11.29 2.66
CA ASN A 155 9.46 12.43 3.40
C ASN A 155 10.42 13.61 3.20
N LEU A 156 9.97 14.61 2.48
CA LEU A 156 10.78 15.76 2.09
C LEU A 156 10.89 16.80 3.20
N ARG A 157 9.84 16.89 4.04
CA ARG A 157 9.74 17.80 5.18
C ARG A 157 8.77 17.20 6.21
N GLY A 158 8.94 17.58 7.46
CA GLY A 158 8.07 17.22 8.56
C GLY A 158 8.83 17.09 9.87
N THR A 159 8.19 17.48 10.96
CA THR A 159 8.75 17.35 12.32
C THR A 159 7.83 16.54 13.22
N ASN A 160 6.55 16.43 12.90
CA ASN A 160 5.61 15.57 13.60
C ASN A 160 5.58 14.20 12.90
N THR A 161 6.02 13.16 13.60
CA THR A 161 6.11 11.79 13.06
C THR A 161 4.77 11.25 12.57
N HIS A 162 3.65 11.57 13.24
CA HIS A 162 2.30 11.20 12.78
C HIS A 162 2.03 11.83 11.40
N HIS A 163 2.31 13.14 11.23
CA HIS A 163 2.11 13.84 9.95
C HIS A 163 3.03 13.30 8.85
N GLN A 164 4.29 12.96 9.19
CA GLN A 164 5.20 12.32 8.24
C GLN A 164 4.61 11.02 7.70
N ILE A 165 4.15 10.14 8.59
CA ILE A 165 3.57 8.84 8.23
C ILE A 165 2.28 9.01 7.43
N GLU A 166 1.35 9.83 7.93
CA GLU A 166 0.06 10.01 7.27
C GLU A 166 0.19 10.60 5.86
N THR A 167 1.12 11.55 5.65
CA THR A 167 1.40 12.06 4.29
C THR A 167 1.97 10.99 3.37
N VAL A 168 2.77 10.05 3.89
CA VAL A 168 3.26 8.89 3.11
C VAL A 168 2.10 8.01 2.67
N PHE A 169 1.20 7.61 3.59
CA PHE A 169 0.08 6.73 3.24
C PHE A 169 -0.94 7.39 2.32
N LYS A 170 -1.22 8.69 2.49
CA LYS A 170 -2.04 9.48 1.55
C LYS A 170 -1.40 9.54 0.16
N ALA A 171 -0.10 9.81 0.08
CA ALA A 171 0.63 9.84 -1.18
C ALA A 171 0.68 8.47 -1.84
N PHE A 172 0.86 7.41 -1.05
CA PHE A 172 0.84 6.02 -1.52
C PHE A 172 -0.52 5.65 -2.11
N GLY A 173 -1.63 5.94 -1.42
CA GLY A 173 -2.98 5.71 -1.94
C GLY A 173 -3.21 6.42 -3.28
N ARG A 174 -2.81 7.69 -3.40
CA ARG A 174 -2.94 8.46 -4.65
C ARG A 174 -2.06 7.90 -5.77
N ALA A 175 -0.84 7.49 -5.45
CA ALA A 175 0.08 6.88 -6.42
C ALA A 175 -0.45 5.53 -6.91
N LEU A 176 -0.99 4.69 -6.01
CA LEU A 176 -1.66 3.43 -6.37
C LEU A 176 -2.82 3.68 -7.32
N ARG A 177 -3.74 4.60 -6.96
CA ARG A 177 -4.87 4.97 -7.83
C ARG A 177 -4.40 5.32 -9.24
N MET A 178 -3.43 6.21 -9.36
CA MET A 178 -2.89 6.63 -10.65
C MET A 178 -2.32 5.44 -11.44
N ALA A 179 -1.57 4.56 -10.80
CA ALA A 179 -0.90 3.45 -11.46
C ALA A 179 -1.85 2.37 -11.96
N VAL A 180 -2.95 2.10 -11.19
CA VAL A 180 -3.93 1.06 -11.53
C VAL A 180 -5.05 1.57 -12.45
N GLU A 181 -5.12 2.87 -12.75
CA GLU A 181 -6.08 3.40 -13.70
C GLU A 181 -5.88 2.79 -15.09
N VAL A 182 -6.99 2.44 -15.73
CA VAL A 182 -6.98 2.04 -17.14
C VAL A 182 -6.78 3.29 -18.00
N ASP A 183 -5.76 3.28 -18.85
CA ASP A 183 -5.52 4.37 -19.80
C ASP A 183 -6.24 4.04 -21.13
N PRO A 184 -7.29 4.81 -21.52
CA PRO A 184 -8.03 4.57 -22.76
C PRO A 184 -7.14 4.63 -24.02
N ARG A 185 -6.05 5.39 -23.95
CA ARG A 185 -5.11 5.54 -25.08
C ARG A 185 -4.19 4.32 -25.26
N MET A 186 -4.07 3.49 -24.22
CA MET A 186 -3.30 2.24 -24.30
C MET A 186 -4.03 1.14 -25.06
N GLU A 187 -5.38 1.19 -25.17
CA GLU A 187 -6.19 0.21 -25.92
C GLU A 187 -5.87 -1.25 -25.58
N GLY A 188 -5.64 -1.54 -24.29
CA GLY A 188 -5.27 -2.87 -23.81
C GLY A 188 -3.85 -3.33 -24.17
N ARG A 189 -3.00 -2.45 -24.70
CA ARG A 189 -1.59 -2.77 -24.96
C ARG A 189 -0.80 -2.97 -23.68
N MET A 190 0.26 -3.76 -23.76
CA MET A 190 1.24 -3.89 -22.68
C MET A 190 2.00 -2.58 -22.49
N PRO A 191 2.01 -1.97 -21.28
CA PRO A 191 2.73 -0.71 -21.02
C PRO A 191 4.23 -0.95 -20.83
N SER A 192 4.86 -1.62 -21.81
CA SER A 192 6.28 -1.98 -21.78
C SER A 192 6.82 -2.11 -23.21
N THR A 193 7.96 -1.49 -23.49
CA THR A 193 8.68 -1.66 -24.77
C THR A 193 9.21 -3.07 -24.97
N LYS A 194 9.31 -3.87 -23.89
CA LYS A 194 9.71 -5.28 -23.93
C LYS A 194 8.57 -6.23 -24.34
N GLY A 195 7.30 -5.72 -24.35
CA GLY A 195 6.12 -6.55 -24.61
C GLY A 195 5.70 -7.45 -23.44
N SER A 196 6.40 -7.36 -22.29
CA SER A 196 6.12 -8.11 -21.05
C SER A 196 6.47 -7.28 -19.81
N LEU A 197 5.87 -7.65 -18.67
CA LEU A 197 6.14 -7.11 -17.32
C LEU A 197 6.17 -8.26 -16.30
#